data_b56c63b7c99523057f9faac9bbed9cf8
#
_entry.id   b56c63b7c99523057f9faac9bbed9cf8
#
_cell.length_a   1.000
_cell.length_b   1.000
_cell.length_c   1.000
_cell.angle_alpha   90.00
_cell.angle_beta   90.00
_cell.angle_gamma   90.00
#
_symmetry.space_group_name_H-M   'P 1'
#
loop_
_entity.id
_entity.type
_entity.pdbx_description
1 polymer ?
#
loop_
_entity_poly.entity_id
_entity_poly.type
_entity_poly.pdbx_seq_one_letter_code
_entity_poly.pdbx_strand_id
1 'polypeptide(L)'
;ADITVSNDPGVCSAHVSWIAPNALDNCGIQSIASTANPGDMFNLGTTTVEVLATDFSGNTVSGSFLVTVEDTEVPAIVDLPENMTVSSDPGLCGAIVTWAEPFMVDNCATDTLSSDIENNSYLNVGVHEISYTATDLHGNVTVDSFLIEVVDVEEPVLLSAPSSVEIQVEDGLCGAIYGWSDIQATDNCVVDSITSSHESGSFFAKGTTLVQQTISDSAGNSISHEFEVTVVDHEFPQFSSSVAGLSLQSAGGACGTEATWNEPEASDNCEIASLTKTHQPGDFFEV
;
A
#
# COMPACT_ATOMS: atom_id res chain seq x y z
N ALA A 1 15.54 4.71 -61.78
CA ALA A 1 16.03 4.41 -60.44
C ALA A 1 14.87 3.80 -59.63
N ASP A 2 15.16 2.81 -58.81
CA ASP A 2 14.19 2.17 -57.93
C ASP A 2 13.64 3.19 -56.92
N ILE A 3 12.41 2.95 -56.47
CA ILE A 3 11.66 3.81 -55.56
C ILE A 3 11.26 2.98 -54.37
N THR A 4 11.55 3.45 -53.14
CA THR A 4 11.07 2.88 -51.89
C THR A 4 10.27 3.95 -51.17
N VAL A 5 9.06 3.58 -50.69
CA VAL A 5 8.15 4.46 -49.97
C VAL A 5 7.51 3.70 -48.84
N SER A 6 7.07 4.40 -47.78
CA SER A 6 6.18 3.86 -46.75
C SER A 6 4.76 3.72 -47.31
N ASN A 7 3.99 2.85 -46.71
CA ASN A 7 2.53 2.73 -46.93
C ASN A 7 1.81 4.05 -46.65
N ASP A 8 0.68 4.26 -47.29
CA ASP A 8 -0.21 5.39 -46.97
C ASP A 8 -0.94 5.10 -45.63
N PRO A 9 -1.21 6.15 -44.81
CA PRO A 9 -1.79 5.97 -43.49
C PRO A 9 -3.10 5.18 -43.48
N GLY A 10 -3.15 4.13 -42.64
CA GLY A 10 -4.31 3.28 -42.38
C GLY A 10 -4.59 2.26 -43.49
N VAL A 11 -3.69 2.09 -44.46
CA VAL A 11 -3.84 1.09 -45.55
C VAL A 11 -2.53 0.38 -45.84
N CYS A 12 -2.61 -0.87 -46.30
CA CYS A 12 -1.45 -1.71 -46.62
C CYS A 12 -1.02 -1.53 -48.07
N SER A 13 -0.89 -0.25 -48.52
CA SER A 13 -0.54 0.14 -49.90
C SER A 13 -0.08 1.59 -49.91
N ALA A 14 0.49 2.03 -50.98
CA ALA A 14 0.87 3.44 -51.19
C ALA A 14 0.55 3.92 -52.61
N HIS A 15 0.18 5.18 -52.73
CA HIS A 15 0.16 5.88 -54.03
C HIS A 15 1.55 6.37 -54.36
N VAL A 16 2.14 5.85 -55.43
CA VAL A 16 3.54 6.17 -55.78
C VAL A 16 3.61 6.99 -57.04
N SER A 17 4.26 8.16 -56.94
CA SER A 17 4.45 9.06 -58.09
C SER A 17 5.91 9.13 -58.50
N TRP A 18 6.13 9.19 -59.81
CA TRP A 18 7.46 9.40 -60.38
C TRP A 18 7.38 10.31 -61.64
N ILE A 19 8.51 10.75 -62.15
CA ILE A 19 8.57 11.45 -63.44
C ILE A 19 8.43 10.40 -64.53
N ALA A 20 7.41 10.55 -65.39
CA ALA A 20 7.18 9.64 -66.50
C ALA A 20 8.45 9.52 -67.36
N PRO A 21 8.84 8.29 -67.78
CA PRO A 21 9.98 8.07 -68.61
C PRO A 21 9.83 8.80 -70.00
N ASN A 22 10.91 9.30 -70.46
CA ASN A 22 11.02 9.93 -71.82
C ASN A 22 11.94 9.08 -72.72
N ALA A 23 11.65 8.98 -73.97
CA ALA A 23 12.44 8.29 -74.95
C ALA A 23 12.78 9.24 -76.14
N LEU A 24 13.94 9.04 -76.70
CA LEU A 24 14.39 9.81 -77.86
C LEU A 24 14.76 8.86 -78.97
N ASP A 25 14.34 9.23 -80.20
CA ASP A 25 14.68 8.52 -81.43
C ASP A 25 14.92 9.55 -82.56
N ASN A 26 15.74 9.23 -83.55
CA ASN A 26 16.09 10.12 -84.70
C ASN A 26 14.92 10.33 -85.64
N CYS A 27 13.95 9.43 -85.73
CA CYS A 27 12.78 9.49 -86.60
C CYS A 27 11.47 9.67 -85.80
N GLY A 28 11.55 9.75 -84.43
CA GLY A 28 10.44 10.03 -83.56
C GLY A 28 9.90 8.80 -82.87
N ILE A 29 9.30 9.00 -81.66
CA ILE A 29 8.67 7.97 -80.84
C ILE A 29 7.20 7.91 -81.15
N GLN A 30 6.70 6.70 -81.46
CA GLN A 30 5.26 6.37 -81.66
C GLN A 30 4.49 6.26 -80.32
N SER A 31 5.03 5.52 -79.40
CA SER A 31 4.41 5.32 -78.10
C SER A 31 5.41 4.99 -77.00
N ILE A 32 5.05 5.34 -75.74
CA ILE A 32 5.67 4.86 -74.53
C ILE A 32 4.54 4.21 -73.70
N ALA A 33 4.68 2.93 -73.41
CA ALA A 33 3.76 2.17 -72.60
C ALA A 33 4.44 1.76 -71.27
N SER A 34 3.72 1.76 -70.18
CA SER A 34 4.21 1.32 -68.87
C SER A 34 3.19 0.37 -68.22
N THR A 35 3.64 -0.58 -67.45
CA THR A 35 2.79 -1.49 -66.69
C THR A 35 2.06 -0.80 -65.52
N ALA A 36 2.52 0.36 -65.09
CA ALA A 36 1.90 1.25 -64.12
C ALA A 36 2.15 2.72 -64.45
N ASN A 37 1.29 3.62 -63.95
CA ASN A 37 1.38 5.06 -64.18
C ASN A 37 1.79 5.78 -62.87
N PRO A 38 2.41 6.97 -62.99
CA PRO A 38 2.66 7.82 -61.81
C PRO A 38 1.35 8.16 -61.09
N GLY A 39 1.26 7.86 -59.80
CA GLY A 39 0.07 8.03 -58.98
C GLY A 39 -0.78 6.77 -58.77
N ASP A 40 -0.42 5.67 -59.45
CA ASP A 40 -1.11 4.38 -59.19
C ASP A 40 -0.83 3.86 -57.77
N MET A 41 -1.73 3.06 -57.29
CA MET A 41 -1.63 2.39 -55.97
C MET A 41 -0.81 1.11 -56.09
N PHE A 42 0.17 0.94 -55.23
CA PHE A 42 1.02 -0.25 -55.09
C PHE A 42 0.78 -0.93 -53.77
N ASN A 43 0.58 -2.25 -53.82
CA ASN A 43 0.48 -3.06 -52.60
C ASN A 43 1.85 -3.18 -51.94
N LEU A 44 1.83 -3.53 -50.67
CA LEU A 44 3.00 -3.83 -49.84
C LEU A 44 3.95 -4.82 -50.57
N GLY A 45 5.24 -4.59 -50.44
CA GLY A 45 6.29 -5.37 -51.10
C GLY A 45 6.81 -4.72 -52.36
N THR A 46 7.50 -5.50 -53.20
CA THR A 46 8.19 -4.99 -54.39
C THR A 46 7.46 -5.32 -55.68
N THR A 47 7.16 -4.33 -56.48
CA THR A 47 6.55 -4.43 -57.81
C THR A 47 7.52 -3.95 -58.86
N THR A 48 7.70 -4.71 -59.94
CA THR A 48 8.48 -4.27 -61.12
C THR A 48 7.60 -3.50 -62.07
N VAL A 49 8.00 -2.26 -62.36
CA VAL A 49 7.37 -1.43 -63.42
C VAL A 49 8.20 -1.54 -64.68
N GLU A 50 7.60 -2.06 -65.75
CA GLU A 50 8.20 -2.19 -67.03
C GLU A 50 7.75 -1.03 -67.91
N VAL A 51 8.68 -0.49 -68.72
CA VAL A 51 8.45 0.58 -69.71
C VAL A 51 8.92 0.12 -71.05
N LEU A 52 8.07 0.28 -72.07
CA LEU A 52 8.37 -0.03 -73.47
C LEU A 52 8.17 1.19 -74.35
N ALA A 53 9.21 1.63 -75.02
CA ALA A 53 9.13 2.67 -76.10
C ALA A 53 9.16 2.03 -77.47
N THR A 54 8.31 2.52 -78.39
CA THR A 54 8.17 2.04 -79.76
C THR A 54 8.33 3.25 -80.69
N ASP A 55 9.17 3.13 -81.71
CA ASP A 55 9.34 4.16 -82.81
C ASP A 55 8.28 3.96 -83.91
N PHE A 56 8.18 4.84 -84.84
CA PHE A 56 7.30 4.77 -86.01
C PHE A 56 7.64 3.62 -87.01
N SER A 57 8.86 3.03 -86.89
CA SER A 57 9.26 1.85 -87.62
C SER A 57 8.99 0.54 -86.99
N GLY A 58 8.42 0.51 -85.73
CA GLY A 58 8.12 -0.65 -84.95
C GLY A 58 9.31 -1.20 -84.17
N ASN A 59 10.46 -0.50 -84.10
CA ASN A 59 11.55 -0.91 -83.23
C ASN A 59 11.18 -0.58 -81.74
N THR A 60 11.64 -1.40 -80.82
CA THR A 60 11.31 -1.27 -79.42
C THR A 60 12.55 -1.25 -78.54
N VAL A 61 12.45 -0.52 -77.41
CA VAL A 61 13.38 -0.59 -76.28
C VAL A 61 12.60 -0.68 -75.01
N SER A 62 13.01 -1.57 -74.09
CA SER A 62 12.44 -1.73 -72.78
C SER A 62 13.37 -1.36 -71.68
N GLY A 63 12.83 -0.92 -70.55
CA GLY A 63 13.50 -0.69 -69.29
C GLY A 63 12.58 -1.01 -68.11
N SER A 64 13.15 -1.15 -66.96
CA SER A 64 12.33 -1.41 -65.77
C SER A 64 12.96 -0.74 -64.53
N PHE A 65 12.15 -0.53 -63.52
CA PHE A 65 12.56 -0.11 -62.18
C PHE A 65 11.65 -0.78 -61.15
N LEU A 66 12.10 -0.83 -59.89
CA LEU A 66 11.36 -1.40 -58.79
C LEU A 66 10.64 -0.30 -57.99
N VAL A 67 9.40 -0.58 -57.61
CA VAL A 67 8.63 0.16 -56.60
C VAL A 67 8.47 -0.75 -55.41
N THR A 68 9.06 -0.35 -54.30
CA THR A 68 8.93 -1.09 -53.02
C THR A 68 8.12 -0.23 -52.05
N VAL A 69 7.01 -0.82 -51.54
CA VAL A 69 6.21 -0.26 -50.48
C VAL A 69 6.54 -1.02 -49.20
N GLU A 70 6.95 -0.30 -48.17
CA GLU A 70 7.30 -0.84 -46.87
C GLU A 70 6.23 -0.44 -45.86
N ASP A 71 5.88 -1.34 -44.96
CA ASP A 71 5.00 -1.05 -43.83
C ASP A 71 5.83 -0.40 -42.73
N THR A 72 5.41 0.79 -42.31
CA THR A 72 6.05 1.56 -41.25
C THR A 72 5.07 2.05 -40.22
N GLU A 73 3.79 1.63 -40.29
CA GLU A 73 2.83 1.89 -39.25
C GLU A 73 3.03 0.88 -38.10
N VAL A 74 2.80 1.36 -36.89
CA VAL A 74 2.87 0.50 -35.72
C VAL A 74 1.49 -0.06 -35.40
N PRO A 75 1.38 -1.31 -34.92
CA PRO A 75 0.12 -1.88 -34.49
C PRO A 75 -0.47 -1.11 -33.31
N ALA A 76 -1.78 -1.05 -33.20
CA ALA A 76 -2.48 -0.47 -32.05
C ALA A 76 -2.94 -1.56 -31.09
N ILE A 77 -2.71 -1.36 -29.79
CA ILE A 77 -3.28 -2.17 -28.70
C ILE A 77 -4.67 -1.59 -28.38
N VAL A 78 -5.69 -2.42 -28.42
CA VAL A 78 -7.10 -2.03 -28.24
C VAL A 78 -7.66 -2.73 -27.03
N ASP A 79 -8.54 -2.03 -26.29
CA ASP A 79 -9.16 -2.48 -25.05
C ASP A 79 -8.14 -2.82 -23.95
N LEU A 80 -7.03 -2.05 -23.88
CA LEU A 80 -6.13 -2.14 -22.74
C LEU A 80 -6.91 -1.84 -21.45
N PRO A 81 -6.79 -2.67 -20.39
CA PRO A 81 -7.47 -2.42 -19.13
C PRO A 81 -7.12 -1.04 -18.53
N GLU A 82 -8.07 -0.45 -17.83
CA GLU A 82 -7.79 0.70 -16.96
C GLU A 82 -7.04 0.25 -15.70
N ASN A 83 -6.35 1.19 -15.06
CA ASN A 83 -5.71 0.95 -13.76
C ASN A 83 -6.73 0.43 -12.75
N MET A 84 -6.36 -0.58 -11.97
CA MET A 84 -7.25 -1.21 -11.00
C MET A 84 -6.59 -1.40 -9.65
N THR A 85 -7.42 -1.41 -8.60
CA THR A 85 -7.01 -1.78 -7.24
C THR A 85 -7.76 -3.03 -6.82
N VAL A 86 -7.05 -4.01 -6.28
CA VAL A 86 -7.61 -5.28 -5.78
C VAL A 86 -7.11 -5.53 -4.36
N SER A 87 -7.94 -6.18 -3.55
CA SER A 87 -7.51 -6.61 -2.20
C SER A 87 -6.69 -7.89 -2.28
N SER A 88 -5.82 -8.10 -1.29
CA SER A 88 -5.14 -9.37 -1.06
C SER A 88 -6.14 -10.53 -0.92
N ASP A 89 -5.75 -11.71 -1.38
CA ASP A 89 -6.53 -12.93 -1.15
C ASP A 89 -6.45 -13.35 0.33
N PRO A 90 -7.52 -13.88 0.92
CA PRO A 90 -7.57 -14.21 2.35
C PRO A 90 -6.39 -15.06 2.84
N GLY A 91 -5.66 -14.54 3.84
CA GLY A 91 -4.50 -15.18 4.45
C GLY A 91 -3.23 -15.14 3.60
N LEU A 92 -3.22 -14.37 2.49
CA LEU A 92 -2.06 -14.22 1.61
C LEU A 92 -1.63 -12.75 1.52
N CYS A 93 -0.32 -12.52 1.46
CA CYS A 93 0.24 -11.18 1.21
C CYS A 93 0.29 -10.86 -0.29
N GLY A 94 -0.85 -10.95 -0.96
CA GLY A 94 -1.01 -10.75 -2.40
C GLY A 94 -2.31 -11.35 -2.90
N ALA A 95 -2.54 -11.27 -4.20
CA ALA A 95 -3.74 -11.78 -4.84
C ALA A 95 -3.43 -12.44 -6.19
N ILE A 96 -4.26 -13.41 -6.59
CA ILE A 96 -4.30 -13.88 -7.98
C ILE A 96 -5.21 -12.93 -8.75
N VAL A 97 -4.61 -12.16 -9.69
CA VAL A 97 -5.33 -11.10 -10.40
C VAL A 97 -5.63 -11.50 -11.82
N THR A 98 -6.85 -11.18 -12.26
CA THR A 98 -7.30 -11.42 -13.64
C THR A 98 -7.85 -10.14 -14.24
N TRP A 99 -7.64 -9.97 -15.54
CA TRP A 99 -8.15 -8.84 -16.32
C TRP A 99 -8.65 -9.28 -17.68
N ALA A 100 -9.36 -8.40 -18.38
CA ALA A 100 -9.74 -8.63 -19.76
C ALA A 100 -8.50 -8.48 -20.66
N GLU A 101 -8.23 -9.50 -21.47
CA GLU A 101 -7.10 -9.46 -22.41
C GLU A 101 -7.34 -8.40 -23.48
N PRO A 102 -6.40 -7.48 -23.73
CA PRO A 102 -6.43 -6.60 -24.87
C PRO A 102 -6.20 -7.39 -26.17
N PHE A 103 -6.52 -6.79 -27.30
CA PHE A 103 -6.18 -7.32 -28.60
C PHE A 103 -5.44 -6.26 -29.44
N MET A 104 -4.81 -6.69 -30.52
CA MET A 104 -4.12 -5.76 -31.39
C MET A 104 -4.76 -5.70 -32.76
N VAL A 105 -4.65 -4.55 -33.40
CA VAL A 105 -5.08 -4.29 -34.78
C VAL A 105 -3.95 -3.59 -35.52
N ASP A 106 -3.87 -3.85 -36.83
CA ASP A 106 -2.91 -3.22 -37.72
C ASP A 106 -3.51 -3.06 -39.12
N ASN A 107 -3.00 -2.10 -39.90
CA ASN A 107 -3.45 -1.82 -41.26
C ASN A 107 -3.03 -2.90 -42.27
N CYS A 108 -1.89 -3.58 -42.00
CA CYS A 108 -1.37 -4.62 -42.88
C CYS A 108 -1.59 -6.02 -42.29
N ALA A 109 -0.83 -6.39 -41.32
CA ALA A 109 -0.96 -7.70 -40.67
C ALA A 109 -0.36 -7.72 -39.27
N THR A 110 -1.08 -8.30 -38.34
CA THR A 110 -0.64 -8.53 -36.97
C THR A 110 0.24 -9.78 -36.87
N ASP A 111 1.17 -9.82 -35.91
CA ASP A 111 1.98 -10.99 -35.59
C ASP A 111 1.79 -11.42 -34.12
N THR A 112 2.36 -10.69 -33.17
CA THR A 112 2.35 -11.09 -31.77
C THR A 112 1.88 -9.97 -30.85
N LEU A 113 1.06 -10.35 -29.86
CA LEU A 113 0.75 -9.55 -28.67
C LEU A 113 1.18 -10.36 -27.45
N SER A 114 2.01 -9.79 -26.61
CA SER A 114 2.50 -10.45 -25.39
C SER A 114 2.54 -9.47 -24.22
N SER A 115 2.37 -10.00 -23.01
CA SER A 115 2.55 -9.26 -21.76
C SER A 115 3.80 -9.73 -21.02
N ASP A 116 4.37 -8.87 -20.22
CA ASP A 116 5.48 -9.18 -19.32
C ASP A 116 5.03 -9.99 -18.11
N ILE A 117 3.78 -9.82 -17.68
CA ILE A 117 3.13 -10.60 -16.62
C ILE A 117 1.91 -11.29 -17.21
N GLU A 118 1.81 -12.60 -16.99
CA GLU A 118 0.69 -13.40 -17.49
C GLU A 118 -0.59 -13.09 -16.71
N ASN A 119 -1.73 -13.09 -17.40
CA ASN A 119 -3.05 -13.02 -16.77
C ASN A 119 -3.26 -14.19 -15.80
N ASN A 120 -3.97 -13.97 -14.71
CA ASN A 120 -4.16 -14.96 -13.65
C ASN A 120 -2.85 -15.29 -12.89
N SER A 121 -1.92 -14.35 -12.81
CA SER A 121 -0.70 -14.45 -11.98
C SER A 121 -0.95 -14.00 -10.55
N TYR A 122 -0.14 -14.55 -9.64
CA TYR A 122 -0.08 -14.07 -8.26
C TYR A 122 0.80 -12.83 -8.19
N LEU A 123 0.25 -11.73 -7.65
CA LEU A 123 0.92 -10.46 -7.41
C LEU A 123 0.97 -10.20 -5.91
N ASN A 124 2.14 -9.84 -5.40
CA ASN A 124 2.29 -9.43 -4.01
C ASN A 124 1.59 -8.08 -3.75
N VAL A 125 1.34 -7.75 -2.48
CA VAL A 125 0.91 -6.40 -2.08
C VAL A 125 1.88 -5.36 -2.63
N GLY A 126 1.34 -4.31 -3.28
CA GLY A 126 2.09 -3.25 -3.93
C GLY A 126 1.55 -2.88 -5.31
N VAL A 127 2.26 -2.03 -6.02
CA VAL A 127 1.90 -1.55 -7.36
C VAL A 127 2.71 -2.33 -8.41
N HIS A 128 2.00 -2.89 -9.39
CA HIS A 128 2.55 -3.64 -10.51
C HIS A 128 2.16 -2.99 -11.82
N GLU A 129 3.12 -2.77 -12.68
CA GLU A 129 2.89 -2.33 -14.05
C GLU A 129 2.81 -3.56 -14.95
N ILE A 130 1.75 -3.68 -15.74
CA ILE A 130 1.54 -4.74 -16.71
C ILE A 130 1.76 -4.14 -18.09
N SER A 131 2.84 -4.54 -18.75
CA SER A 131 3.23 -4.01 -20.06
C SER A 131 2.89 -5.00 -21.17
N TYR A 132 2.14 -4.54 -22.16
CA TYR A 132 1.86 -5.26 -23.40
C TYR A 132 2.74 -4.77 -24.52
N THR A 133 3.30 -5.72 -25.26
CA THR A 133 4.08 -5.45 -26.49
C THR A 133 3.36 -6.05 -27.67
N ALA A 134 2.95 -5.21 -28.61
CA ALA A 134 2.37 -5.61 -29.90
C ALA A 134 3.43 -5.48 -31.00
N THR A 135 3.58 -6.52 -31.80
CA THR A 135 4.50 -6.52 -32.96
C THR A 135 3.72 -6.97 -34.20
N ASP A 136 3.89 -6.27 -35.32
CA ASP A 136 3.34 -6.67 -36.60
C ASP A 136 4.30 -7.61 -37.38
N LEU A 137 3.87 -8.09 -38.54
CA LEU A 137 4.67 -8.97 -39.41
C LEU A 137 5.89 -8.27 -40.04
N HIS A 138 5.97 -6.93 -39.97
CA HIS A 138 7.04 -6.13 -40.58
C HIS A 138 8.04 -5.65 -39.50
N GLY A 139 7.78 -5.94 -38.25
CA GLY A 139 8.64 -5.64 -37.11
C GLY A 139 8.40 -4.26 -36.51
N ASN A 140 7.30 -3.57 -36.83
CA ASN A 140 6.89 -2.38 -36.12
C ASN A 140 6.31 -2.76 -34.75
N VAL A 141 6.59 -1.96 -33.72
CA VAL A 141 6.29 -2.31 -32.32
C VAL A 141 5.57 -1.16 -31.62
N THR A 142 4.56 -1.52 -30.86
CA THR A 142 3.90 -0.65 -29.86
C THR A 142 3.99 -1.30 -28.49
N VAL A 143 4.27 -0.48 -27.48
CA VAL A 143 4.21 -0.87 -26.07
C VAL A 143 3.24 0.04 -25.35
N ASP A 144 2.36 -0.54 -24.56
CA ASP A 144 1.43 0.17 -23.70
C ASP A 144 1.24 -0.58 -22.38
N SER A 145 0.82 0.09 -21.31
CA SER A 145 0.76 -0.51 -19.97
C SER A 145 -0.40 0.04 -19.14
N PHE A 146 -0.78 -0.71 -18.11
CA PHE A 146 -1.69 -0.30 -17.04
C PHE A 146 -1.16 -0.76 -15.69
N LEU A 147 -1.70 -0.18 -14.60
CA LEU A 147 -1.28 -0.47 -13.25
C LEU A 147 -2.30 -1.32 -12.51
N ILE A 148 -1.79 -2.28 -11.74
CA ILE A 148 -2.55 -3.05 -10.75
C ILE A 148 -1.95 -2.75 -9.38
N GLU A 149 -2.76 -2.18 -8.48
CA GLU A 149 -2.40 -2.02 -7.09
C GLU A 149 -3.06 -3.13 -6.26
N VAL A 150 -2.25 -3.99 -5.65
CA VAL A 150 -2.72 -4.98 -4.68
C VAL A 150 -2.57 -4.39 -3.29
N VAL A 151 -3.68 -4.28 -2.55
CA VAL A 151 -3.71 -3.71 -1.20
C VAL A 151 -4.02 -4.77 -0.17
N ASP A 152 -3.35 -4.71 0.96
CA ASP A 152 -3.69 -5.51 2.13
C ASP A 152 -4.81 -4.82 2.92
N VAL A 153 -5.83 -5.58 3.26
CA VAL A 153 -7.01 -5.12 3.99
C VAL A 153 -7.32 -6.01 5.21
N GLU A 154 -6.47 -7.00 5.48
CA GLU A 154 -6.63 -7.86 6.64
C GLU A 154 -6.05 -7.20 7.89
N GLU A 155 -6.70 -7.40 9.02
CA GLU A 155 -6.20 -6.94 10.32
C GLU A 155 -5.28 -7.99 10.93
N PRO A 156 -4.23 -7.58 11.69
CA PRO A 156 -3.41 -8.51 12.46
C PRO A 156 -4.24 -9.41 13.38
N VAL A 157 -3.81 -10.64 13.57
CA VAL A 157 -4.46 -11.63 14.46
C VAL A 157 -3.66 -11.77 15.73
N LEU A 158 -4.34 -11.57 16.87
CA LEU A 158 -3.77 -11.72 18.20
C LEU A 158 -3.59 -13.21 18.55
N LEU A 159 -2.36 -13.61 18.88
CA LEU A 159 -2.04 -14.98 19.33
C LEU A 159 -2.02 -15.09 20.85
N SER A 160 -1.42 -14.12 21.53
CA SER A 160 -1.40 -14.02 22.99
C SER A 160 -1.24 -12.58 23.45
N ALA A 161 -1.87 -12.24 24.58
CA ALA A 161 -1.80 -10.91 25.17
C ALA A 161 -1.89 -10.98 26.68
N PRO A 162 -1.44 -9.93 27.39
CA PRO A 162 -1.63 -9.77 28.82
C PRO A 162 -3.11 -9.79 29.20
N SER A 163 -3.43 -10.33 30.36
CA SER A 163 -4.77 -10.28 30.95
C SER A 163 -4.81 -9.32 32.12
N SER A 164 -6.01 -8.84 32.44
CA SER A 164 -6.23 -8.02 33.65
C SER A 164 -5.72 -8.70 34.91
N VAL A 165 -5.14 -7.89 35.80
CA VAL A 165 -4.49 -8.37 37.02
C VAL A 165 -4.85 -7.48 38.19
N GLU A 166 -4.89 -8.07 39.39
CA GLU A 166 -4.90 -7.36 40.65
C GLU A 166 -3.60 -7.64 41.39
N ILE A 167 -2.91 -6.59 41.85
CA ILE A 167 -1.65 -6.63 42.58
C ILE A 167 -1.74 -5.76 43.85
N GLN A 168 -0.86 -6.01 44.80
CA GLN A 168 -0.77 -5.18 45.99
C GLN A 168 0.23 -4.04 45.82
N VAL A 169 0.03 -2.97 46.58
CA VAL A 169 1.04 -1.90 46.71
C VAL A 169 2.37 -2.48 47.18
N GLU A 170 3.47 -1.89 46.78
CA GLU A 170 4.80 -2.17 47.33
C GLU A 170 4.92 -1.56 48.70
N ASP A 171 5.65 -2.22 49.63
CA ASP A 171 5.83 -1.79 51.00
C ASP A 171 6.24 -0.32 51.12
N GLY A 172 5.43 0.49 51.79
CA GLY A 172 5.64 1.90 52.01
C GLY A 172 5.41 2.82 50.79
N LEU A 173 4.89 2.27 49.67
CA LEU A 173 4.51 3.00 48.47
C LEU A 173 3.01 2.95 48.23
N CYS A 174 2.44 4.01 47.65
CA CYS A 174 1.03 4.00 47.25
C CYS A 174 0.87 3.59 45.78
N GLY A 175 1.47 2.46 45.42
CA GLY A 175 1.47 1.91 44.07
C GLY A 175 2.41 0.71 43.99
N ALA A 176 2.51 0.13 42.81
CA ALA A 176 3.40 -0.99 42.53
C ALA A 176 3.93 -0.97 41.11
N ILE A 177 5.10 -1.57 40.90
CA ILE A 177 5.64 -1.82 39.56
C ILE A 177 5.03 -3.12 39.05
N TYR A 178 4.50 -3.08 37.81
CA TYR A 178 3.97 -4.29 37.16
C TYR A 178 4.53 -4.44 35.75
N GLY A 179 5.02 -5.65 35.46
CA GLY A 179 5.48 -6.04 34.13
C GLY A 179 4.67 -7.21 33.59
N TRP A 180 4.46 -7.20 32.30
CA TRP A 180 3.75 -8.26 31.56
C TRP A 180 4.59 -8.81 30.42
N SER A 181 4.19 -9.96 29.88
CA SER A 181 4.81 -10.56 28.71
C SER A 181 4.42 -9.80 27.45
N ASP A 182 5.32 -9.73 26.50
CA ASP A 182 5.05 -9.12 25.20
C ASP A 182 3.87 -9.78 24.51
N ILE A 183 3.06 -8.93 23.86
CA ILE A 183 1.98 -9.38 23.00
C ILE A 183 2.54 -10.16 21.81
N GLN A 184 1.85 -11.22 21.41
CA GLN A 184 2.19 -11.98 20.20
C GLN A 184 1.05 -11.84 19.20
N ALA A 185 1.39 -11.44 17.98
CA ALA A 185 0.44 -11.30 16.90
C ALA A 185 1.05 -11.82 15.60
N THR A 186 0.22 -12.14 14.64
CA THR A 186 0.59 -12.54 13.28
C THR A 186 -0.31 -11.81 12.29
N ASP A 187 0.13 -11.76 11.05
CA ASP A 187 -0.59 -11.14 9.95
C ASP A 187 -0.33 -11.92 8.65
N ASN A 188 -1.20 -11.76 7.65
CA ASN A 188 -1.01 -12.36 6.32
C ASN A 188 0.23 -11.79 5.61
N CYS A 189 0.58 -10.51 5.86
CA CYS A 189 1.79 -9.86 5.36
C CYS A 189 2.84 -9.75 6.48
N VAL A 190 2.80 -8.69 7.24
CA VAL A 190 3.75 -8.48 8.33
C VAL A 190 3.18 -7.56 9.40
N VAL A 191 3.31 -7.94 10.67
CA VAL A 191 3.08 -7.02 11.79
C VAL A 191 4.23 -6.01 11.81
N ASP A 192 3.91 -4.73 11.66
CA ASP A 192 4.87 -3.63 11.62
C ASP A 192 5.20 -3.11 13.01
N SER A 193 4.19 -2.83 13.82
CA SER A 193 4.38 -2.20 15.11
C SER A 193 3.38 -2.66 16.17
N ILE A 194 3.86 -2.64 17.43
CA ILE A 194 3.05 -2.83 18.63
C ILE A 194 3.33 -1.64 19.54
N THR A 195 2.31 -0.85 19.83
CA THR A 195 2.40 0.30 20.73
C THR A 195 1.58 0.07 21.99
N SER A 196 1.95 0.69 23.09
CA SER A 196 1.26 0.56 24.37
C SER A 196 1.11 1.91 25.05
N SER A 197 -0.01 2.16 25.73
CA SER A 197 -0.22 3.36 26.52
C SER A 197 0.68 3.42 27.75
N HIS A 198 1.18 2.28 28.23
CA HIS A 198 2.12 2.13 29.33
C HIS A 198 3.18 1.08 28.95
N GLU A 199 4.41 1.27 29.40
CA GLU A 199 5.47 0.28 29.19
C GLU A 199 5.39 -0.84 30.24
N SER A 200 5.75 -2.05 29.88
CA SER A 200 5.92 -3.16 30.83
C SER A 200 6.98 -2.82 31.86
N GLY A 201 6.68 -2.99 33.13
CA GLY A 201 7.55 -2.56 34.21
C GLY A 201 7.34 -1.11 34.70
N SER A 202 6.28 -0.44 34.23
CA SER A 202 5.89 0.87 34.73
C SER A 202 5.33 0.81 36.15
N PHE A 203 5.41 1.93 36.85
CA PHE A 203 4.76 2.12 38.17
C PHE A 203 3.28 2.47 37.96
N PHE A 204 2.40 1.76 38.69
CA PHE A 204 0.97 1.98 38.72
C PHE A 204 0.57 2.45 40.13
N ALA A 205 -0.12 3.60 40.20
CA ALA A 205 -0.67 4.11 41.47
C ALA A 205 -1.86 3.25 41.91
N LYS A 206 -2.17 3.29 43.22
CA LYS A 206 -3.38 2.67 43.78
C LYS A 206 -4.63 3.01 42.98
N GLY A 207 -5.40 1.98 42.62
CA GLY A 207 -6.60 2.08 41.78
C GLY A 207 -6.49 1.24 40.52
N THR A 208 -7.39 1.43 39.59
CA THR A 208 -7.44 0.69 38.31
C THR A 208 -6.94 1.56 37.18
N THR A 209 -5.95 1.06 36.46
CA THR A 209 -5.41 1.69 35.26
C THR A 209 -5.70 0.79 34.06
N LEU A 210 -6.33 1.35 33.02
CA LEU A 210 -6.54 0.67 31.74
C LEU A 210 -5.27 0.82 30.89
N VAL A 211 -4.70 -0.30 30.49
CA VAL A 211 -3.59 -0.36 29.54
C VAL A 211 -4.14 -0.74 28.18
N GLN A 212 -3.91 0.10 27.19
CA GLN A 212 -4.31 -0.11 25.80
C GLN A 212 -3.08 -0.37 24.94
N GLN A 213 -3.11 -1.43 24.16
CA GLN A 213 -2.08 -1.82 23.21
C GLN A 213 -2.69 -1.85 21.82
N THR A 214 -1.97 -1.30 20.82
CA THR A 214 -2.38 -1.29 19.42
C THR A 214 -1.34 -2.02 18.60
N ILE A 215 -1.79 -2.99 17.81
CA ILE A 215 -0.99 -3.78 16.90
C ILE A 215 -1.34 -3.33 15.49
N SER A 216 -0.35 -2.93 14.69
CA SER A 216 -0.56 -2.48 13.32
C SER A 216 0.32 -3.27 12.37
N ASP A 217 -0.19 -3.52 11.17
CA ASP A 217 0.56 -4.06 10.05
C ASP A 217 1.23 -2.96 9.22
N SER A 218 1.92 -3.35 8.15
CA SER A 218 2.60 -2.43 7.24
C SER A 218 1.64 -1.71 6.27
N ALA A 219 0.41 -2.18 6.11
CA ALA A 219 -0.62 -1.55 5.28
C ALA A 219 -1.44 -0.51 6.07
N GLY A 220 -1.33 -0.51 7.41
CA GLY A 220 -2.03 0.40 8.30
C GLY A 220 -3.31 -0.19 8.90
N ASN A 221 -3.62 -1.48 8.66
CA ASN A 221 -4.70 -2.14 9.38
C ASN A 221 -4.26 -2.38 10.82
N SER A 222 -5.19 -2.35 11.77
CA SER A 222 -4.83 -2.46 13.18
C SER A 222 -5.93 -3.01 14.05
N ILE A 223 -5.52 -3.73 15.10
CA ILE A 223 -6.37 -4.16 16.21
C ILE A 223 -5.90 -3.55 17.51
N SER A 224 -6.80 -3.45 18.49
CA SER A 224 -6.46 -3.02 19.84
C SER A 224 -6.79 -4.11 20.86
N HIS A 225 -5.96 -4.19 21.89
CA HIS A 225 -6.12 -5.04 23.06
C HIS A 225 -6.09 -4.18 24.31
N GLU A 226 -6.96 -4.47 25.27
CA GLU A 226 -7.05 -3.74 26.53
C GLU A 226 -7.03 -4.70 27.70
N PHE A 227 -6.35 -4.32 28.78
CA PHE A 227 -6.37 -5.02 30.06
C PHE A 227 -6.23 -4.02 31.21
N GLU A 228 -6.68 -4.41 32.39
CA GLU A 228 -6.64 -3.57 33.57
C GLU A 228 -5.55 -4.03 34.54
N VAL A 229 -4.81 -3.06 35.07
CA VAL A 229 -3.91 -3.23 36.22
C VAL A 229 -4.58 -2.57 37.42
N THR A 230 -5.06 -3.38 38.37
CA THR A 230 -5.68 -2.91 39.61
C THR A 230 -4.69 -3.04 40.73
N VAL A 231 -4.30 -1.92 41.32
CA VAL A 231 -3.41 -1.87 42.49
C VAL A 231 -4.26 -1.64 43.74
N VAL A 232 -4.22 -2.60 44.66
CA VAL A 232 -4.96 -2.55 45.94
C VAL A 232 -4.03 -2.32 47.11
N ASP A 233 -4.50 -1.55 48.07
CA ASP A 233 -3.78 -1.25 49.28
C ASP A 233 -4.34 -2.11 50.44
N HIS A 234 -3.49 -2.90 51.05
CA HIS A 234 -3.80 -3.73 52.19
C HIS A 234 -2.95 -3.38 53.43
N GLU A 235 -2.12 -2.33 53.32
CA GLU A 235 -1.39 -1.84 54.49
C GLU A 235 -2.34 -1.13 55.45
N PHE A 236 -2.07 -1.26 56.74
CA PHE A 236 -2.86 -0.61 57.76
C PHE A 236 -2.17 0.70 58.19
N PRO A 237 -2.96 1.77 58.38
CA PRO A 237 -2.39 3.00 58.94
C PRO A 237 -1.79 2.77 60.31
N GLN A 238 -0.72 3.45 60.58
CA GLN A 238 -0.01 3.37 61.84
C GLN A 238 0.03 4.72 62.54
N PHE A 239 -0.03 4.70 63.88
CA PHE A 239 0.18 5.91 64.62
C PHE A 239 1.67 6.30 64.62
N SER A 240 1.98 7.47 64.12
CA SER A 240 3.32 8.04 64.13
C SER A 240 3.72 8.62 65.46
N SER A 241 2.74 8.94 66.32
CA SER A 241 2.94 9.35 67.69
C SER A 241 2.00 8.56 68.63
N SER A 242 2.53 8.06 69.73
CA SER A 242 1.70 7.42 70.78
C SER A 242 1.32 8.43 71.85
N VAL A 243 0.05 8.41 72.27
CA VAL A 243 -0.38 9.17 73.44
C VAL A 243 -0.05 8.32 74.71
N ALA A 244 0.83 8.81 75.52
CA ALA A 244 1.09 8.19 76.84
C ALA A 244 -0.17 8.33 77.72
N GLY A 245 -0.47 7.28 78.52
CA GLY A 245 -1.56 7.34 79.50
C GLY A 245 -1.38 8.58 80.39
N LEU A 246 -2.45 9.35 80.49
CA LEU A 246 -2.48 10.59 81.28
C LEU A 246 -3.12 10.29 82.63
N SER A 247 -2.40 10.57 83.71
CA SER A 247 -2.92 10.51 85.05
C SER A 247 -2.97 11.91 85.64
N LEU A 248 -4.17 12.40 85.91
CA LEU A 248 -4.41 13.75 86.39
C LEU A 248 -5.07 13.70 87.75
N GLN A 249 -4.79 14.73 88.55
CA GLN A 249 -5.48 14.93 89.86
C GLN A 249 -6.61 15.95 89.63
N SER A 250 -7.74 15.73 90.30
CA SER A 250 -8.82 16.71 90.30
C SER A 250 -8.34 18.04 90.92
N ALA A 251 -8.77 19.14 90.32
CA ALA A 251 -8.52 20.46 90.87
C ALA A 251 -9.21 20.61 92.23
N GLY A 252 -8.56 21.25 93.20
CA GLY A 252 -9.09 21.37 94.56
C GLY A 252 -10.51 21.93 94.62
N GLY A 253 -11.46 21.10 95.06
CA GLY A 253 -12.89 21.43 95.14
C GLY A 253 -13.76 21.10 93.92
N ALA A 254 -13.19 20.50 92.88
CA ALA A 254 -13.90 20.00 91.72
C ALA A 254 -13.94 18.45 91.72
N CYS A 255 -14.98 17.84 91.11
CA CYS A 255 -15.10 16.37 90.95
C CYS A 255 -14.50 15.86 89.65
N GLY A 256 -13.52 16.61 89.10
CA GLY A 256 -12.87 16.26 87.84
C GLY A 256 -11.85 17.30 87.41
N THR A 257 -11.23 17.16 86.24
CA THR A 257 -10.28 18.09 85.66
C THR A 257 -10.28 18.08 84.14
N GLU A 258 -9.90 19.17 83.53
CA GLU A 258 -9.65 19.21 82.10
C GLU A 258 -8.37 18.48 81.74
N ALA A 259 -8.40 17.64 80.70
CA ALA A 259 -7.23 16.91 80.25
C ALA A 259 -6.74 17.47 78.92
N THR A 260 -5.44 17.76 78.85
CA THR A 260 -4.79 18.20 77.64
C THR A 260 -3.72 17.19 77.21
N TRP A 261 -3.65 16.91 75.94
CA TRP A 261 -2.66 16.03 75.34
C TRP A 261 -2.34 16.49 73.95
N ASN A 262 -1.18 16.03 73.39
CA ASN A 262 -0.88 16.21 72.03
C ASN A 262 -1.73 15.27 71.18
N GLU A 263 -2.37 15.77 70.14
CA GLU A 263 -3.15 14.97 69.22
C GLU A 263 -2.31 13.82 68.62
N PRO A 264 -2.81 12.58 68.56
CA PRO A 264 -2.14 11.51 67.88
C PRO A 264 -2.15 11.76 66.38
N GLU A 265 -1.02 11.55 65.74
CA GLU A 265 -0.89 11.57 64.28
C GLU A 265 -0.83 10.13 63.79
N ALA A 266 -1.49 9.88 62.68
CA ALA A 266 -1.43 8.60 61.97
C ALA A 266 -0.85 8.84 60.60
N SER A 267 -0.12 7.87 60.09
CA SER A 267 0.43 7.84 58.74
C SER A 267 0.06 6.51 58.04
N ASP A 268 -0.04 6.56 56.74
CA ASP A 268 -0.27 5.44 55.86
C ASP A 268 0.57 5.62 54.62
N ASN A 269 0.84 4.54 53.89
CA ASN A 269 1.60 4.62 52.65
C ASN A 269 0.79 5.27 51.52
N CYS A 270 -0.56 5.22 51.56
CA CYS A 270 -1.42 5.86 50.59
C CYS A 270 -2.11 7.10 51.20
N GLU A 271 -3.26 6.93 51.80
CA GLU A 271 -4.06 8.04 52.34
C GLU A 271 -4.89 7.59 53.53
N ILE A 272 -4.92 8.40 54.56
CA ILE A 272 -5.83 8.21 55.68
C ILE A 272 -7.19 8.84 55.38
N ALA A 273 -8.21 8.04 55.20
CA ALA A 273 -9.56 8.51 54.94
C ALA A 273 -10.16 9.29 56.10
N SER A 274 -9.91 8.85 57.34
CA SER A 274 -10.38 9.55 58.55
C SER A 274 -9.60 9.13 59.79
N LEU A 275 -9.46 10.04 60.73
CA LEU A 275 -8.99 9.77 62.08
C LEU A 275 -10.08 10.21 63.06
N THR A 276 -10.70 9.23 63.73
CA THR A 276 -11.79 9.49 64.69
C THR A 276 -11.27 9.39 66.12
N LYS A 277 -11.79 10.23 66.98
CA LYS A 277 -11.48 10.28 68.40
C LYS A 277 -12.73 10.45 69.23
N THR A 278 -12.75 9.90 70.43
CA THR A 278 -13.90 9.95 71.36
C THR A 278 -13.84 11.19 72.23
N HIS A 279 -12.64 11.77 72.44
CA HIS A 279 -12.43 12.96 73.29
C HIS A 279 -11.41 13.90 72.59
N GLN A 280 -11.52 15.17 72.95
CA GLN A 280 -10.60 16.24 72.46
C GLN A 280 -9.76 16.78 73.56
N PRO A 281 -8.55 17.30 73.25
CA PRO A 281 -7.76 18.05 74.25
C PRO A 281 -8.57 19.21 74.82
N GLY A 282 -8.66 19.31 76.14
CA GLY A 282 -9.50 20.28 76.87
C GLY A 282 -10.81 19.72 77.38
N ASP A 283 -11.19 18.46 77.03
CA ASP A 283 -12.40 17.83 77.59
C ASP A 283 -12.25 17.62 79.07
N PHE A 284 -13.34 17.82 79.79
CA PHE A 284 -13.43 17.59 81.21
C PHE A 284 -13.69 16.14 81.57
N PHE A 285 -12.90 15.54 82.45
CA PHE A 285 -13.02 14.17 82.94
C PHE A 285 -13.41 14.15 84.38
N GLU A 286 -14.50 13.49 84.67
CA GLU A 286 -14.96 13.28 86.06
C GLU A 286 -14.15 12.17 86.70
N VAL A 287 -14.01 12.20 88.15
CA VAL A 287 -13.28 11.23 88.90
C VAL A 287 -14.16 10.04 89.19
#